data_4776da42f6abc7db7c0f837309fe39c0
#
_entry.id   4776da42f6abc7db7c0f837309fe39c0
#
_cell.length_a   1.000
_cell.length_b   1.000
_cell.length_c   1.000
_cell.angle_alpha   90.00
_cell.angle_beta   90.00
_cell.angle_gamma   90.00
#
_symmetry.space_group_name_H-M   'P 1'
#
loop_
_entity.id
_entity.type
_entity.pdbx_description
1 polymer ?
#
loop_
_entity_poly.entity_id
_entity_poly.type
_entity_poly.pdbx_seq_one_letter_code
_entity_poly.pdbx_strand_id
1 'polypeptide(L)'
;FSKNAAQEGKQRAVDKFKLSYNDVPYFQTLHSFCFNQLGVNKNQVMQPKHYKELSEKMQIELEGARQDEDYEGIFYSPDPYIQLINLARSKEMDPIKFYHLNNNYKIQLSKLEIIVEELENYKEQNGLIDFPDMLDKFITSGEAPKLRVMFVDEAQDLSLVQWKLVKKIEEKAQDSYIAGDDDQAIYRWNGAH
;
A
#
# COMPACT_ATOMS: atom_id res chain seq x y z
N PHE A 1 0.47 -3.06 10.56
CA PHE A 1 1.69 -2.79 9.87
C PHE A 1 2.19 -3.99 9.10
N SER A 2 2.67 -5.04 9.74
CA SER A 2 3.00 -6.28 9.03
C SER A 2 1.85 -7.28 9.16
N LYS A 3 1.78 -8.19 8.20
CA LYS A 3 0.83 -9.31 8.23
C LYS A 3 0.97 -10.14 9.50
N ASN A 4 2.24 -10.38 9.91
CA ASN A 4 2.56 -11.11 11.13
C ASN A 4 2.06 -10.38 12.38
N ALA A 5 2.26 -9.05 12.49
CA ALA A 5 1.76 -8.27 13.63
C ALA A 5 0.23 -8.26 13.69
N ALA A 6 -0.45 -8.12 12.55
CA ALA A 6 -1.91 -8.19 12.49
C ALA A 6 -2.43 -9.57 12.91
N GLN A 7 -1.77 -10.64 12.47
CA GLN A 7 -2.13 -12.01 12.84
C GLN A 7 -1.87 -12.29 14.31
N GLU A 8 -0.75 -11.85 14.87
CA GLU A 8 -0.44 -11.97 16.29
C GLU A 8 -1.45 -11.19 17.14
N GLY A 9 -1.77 -9.95 16.77
CA GLY A 9 -2.80 -9.16 17.44
C GLY A 9 -4.16 -9.85 17.43
N LYS A 10 -4.55 -10.43 16.29
CA LYS A 10 -5.78 -11.22 16.15
C LYS A 10 -5.77 -12.42 17.09
N GLN A 11 -4.68 -13.20 17.11
CA GLN A 11 -4.55 -14.37 17.98
C GLN A 11 -4.66 -13.99 19.45
N ARG A 12 -3.94 -12.94 19.87
CA ARG A 12 -3.99 -12.45 21.27
C ARG A 12 -5.40 -12.01 21.67
N ALA A 13 -6.14 -11.35 20.78
CA ALA A 13 -7.52 -10.94 21.04
C ALA A 13 -8.45 -12.17 21.20
N VAL A 14 -8.34 -13.12 20.28
CA VAL A 14 -9.10 -14.39 20.33
C VAL A 14 -8.84 -15.13 21.65
N ASP A 15 -7.58 -15.32 22.04
CA ASP A 15 -7.20 -16.06 23.22
C ASP A 15 -7.63 -15.34 24.52
N LYS A 16 -7.39 -14.03 24.59
CA LYS A 16 -7.66 -13.22 25.78
C LYS A 16 -9.16 -13.07 26.05
N PHE A 17 -9.94 -12.83 24.99
CA PHE A 17 -11.36 -12.54 25.12
C PHE A 17 -12.27 -13.73 24.80
N LYS A 18 -11.69 -14.91 24.53
CA LYS A 18 -12.41 -16.15 24.19
C LYS A 18 -13.34 -15.98 22.98
N LEU A 19 -12.88 -15.20 21.98
CA LEU A 19 -13.58 -14.94 20.74
C LEU A 19 -13.35 -16.06 19.71
N SER A 20 -14.19 -16.12 18.68
CA SER A 20 -13.88 -16.87 17.48
C SER A 20 -13.14 -16.00 16.45
N TYR A 21 -12.45 -16.60 15.50
CA TYR A 21 -11.80 -15.86 14.41
C TYR A 21 -12.81 -15.07 13.56
N ASN A 22 -14.07 -15.49 13.54
CA ASN A 22 -15.13 -14.80 12.81
C ASN A 22 -15.63 -13.54 13.52
N ASP A 23 -15.40 -13.42 14.85
CA ASP A 23 -15.80 -12.23 15.62
C ASP A 23 -14.83 -11.06 15.39
N VAL A 24 -13.66 -11.33 14.83
CA VAL A 24 -12.59 -10.33 14.59
C VAL A 24 -12.13 -10.34 13.12
N PRO A 25 -13.03 -10.12 12.16
CA PRO A 25 -12.73 -10.27 10.72
C PRO A 25 -11.76 -9.22 10.20
N TYR A 26 -11.67 -8.05 10.85
CA TYR A 26 -10.92 -6.88 10.37
C TYR A 26 -9.56 -6.66 11.04
N PHE A 27 -9.05 -7.66 11.78
CA PHE A 27 -7.64 -7.64 12.22
C PHE A 27 -6.73 -7.94 11.03
N GLN A 28 -6.34 -6.91 10.30
CA GLN A 28 -5.59 -7.06 9.06
C GLN A 28 -4.88 -5.77 8.70
N THR A 29 -3.96 -5.83 7.73
CA THR A 29 -3.30 -4.64 7.19
C THR A 29 -4.27 -3.83 6.33
N LEU A 30 -3.96 -2.55 6.09
CA LEU A 30 -4.79 -1.69 5.23
C LEU A 30 -4.92 -2.24 3.81
N HIS A 31 -3.85 -2.83 3.25
CA HIS A 31 -3.88 -3.46 1.92
C HIS A 31 -4.76 -4.72 1.91
N SER A 32 -4.61 -5.59 2.91
CA SER A 32 -5.48 -6.76 3.03
C SER A 32 -6.95 -6.36 3.18
N PHE A 33 -7.22 -5.28 3.90
CA PHE A 33 -8.55 -4.72 4.03
C PHE A 33 -9.10 -4.28 2.67
N CYS A 34 -8.36 -3.45 1.92
CA CYS A 34 -8.77 -3.01 0.59
C CYS A 34 -8.96 -4.17 -0.38
N PHE A 35 -8.02 -5.13 -0.39
CA PHE A 35 -8.09 -6.33 -1.22
C PHE A 35 -9.41 -7.08 -1.01
N ASN A 36 -9.77 -7.32 0.25
CA ASN A 36 -10.98 -8.06 0.61
C ASN A 36 -12.25 -7.25 0.29
N GLN A 37 -12.28 -5.96 0.64
CA GLN A 37 -13.45 -5.11 0.44
C GLN A 37 -13.74 -4.81 -1.05
N LEU A 38 -12.71 -4.70 -1.86
CA LEU A 38 -12.84 -4.50 -3.32
C LEU A 38 -13.17 -5.80 -4.08
N GLY A 39 -13.09 -6.96 -3.42
CA GLY A 39 -13.29 -8.26 -4.07
C GLY A 39 -12.24 -8.56 -5.15
N VAL A 40 -11.03 -8.01 -5.00
CA VAL A 40 -9.93 -8.21 -5.95
C VAL A 40 -9.45 -9.65 -5.89
N ASN A 41 -9.23 -10.26 -7.04
CA ASN A 41 -8.61 -11.58 -7.13
C ASN A 41 -7.08 -11.47 -7.21
N LYS A 42 -6.37 -12.47 -6.67
CA LYS A 42 -4.89 -12.49 -6.72
C LYS A 42 -4.32 -12.38 -8.14
N ASN A 43 -5.04 -12.88 -9.13
CA ASN A 43 -4.63 -12.80 -10.54
C ASN A 43 -4.73 -11.39 -11.13
N GLN A 44 -5.45 -10.50 -10.47
CA GLN A 44 -5.59 -9.08 -10.86
C GLN A 44 -4.54 -8.19 -10.20
N VAL A 45 -3.68 -8.74 -9.35
CA VAL A 45 -2.61 -7.98 -8.68
C VAL A 45 -1.30 -8.19 -9.41
N MET A 46 -0.57 -7.09 -9.64
CA MET A 46 0.77 -7.11 -10.22
C MET A 46 1.68 -8.08 -9.44
N GLN A 47 2.36 -8.95 -10.16
CA GLN A 47 3.28 -9.96 -9.63
C GLN A 47 4.68 -9.73 -10.23
N PRO A 48 5.76 -10.26 -9.65
CA PRO A 48 7.12 -10.13 -10.19
C PRO A 48 7.23 -10.51 -11.68
N LYS A 49 6.48 -11.49 -12.14
CA LYS A 49 6.44 -11.89 -13.55
C LYS A 49 5.98 -10.76 -14.48
N HIS A 50 5.00 -9.95 -14.03
CA HIS A 50 4.46 -8.85 -14.82
C HIS A 50 5.48 -7.71 -14.97
N TYR A 51 6.27 -7.43 -13.93
CA TYR A 51 7.38 -6.46 -14.01
C TYR A 51 8.48 -6.97 -14.95
N LYS A 52 8.72 -8.29 -14.98
CA LYS A 52 9.66 -8.88 -15.94
C LYS A 52 9.16 -8.74 -17.38
N GLU A 53 7.91 -9.07 -17.64
CA GLU A 53 7.28 -8.88 -18.97
C GLU A 53 7.31 -7.42 -19.41
N LEU A 54 7.03 -6.49 -18.50
CA LEU A 54 7.11 -5.05 -18.74
C LEU A 54 8.54 -4.60 -19.06
N SER A 55 9.52 -5.09 -18.30
CA SER A 55 10.95 -4.85 -18.52
C SER A 55 11.40 -5.32 -19.92
N GLU A 56 11.01 -6.52 -20.31
CA GLU A 56 11.31 -7.08 -21.64
C GLU A 56 10.67 -6.24 -22.76
N LYS A 57 9.41 -5.83 -22.59
CA LYS A 57 8.69 -4.98 -23.55
C LYS A 57 9.38 -3.63 -23.78
N MET A 58 9.81 -2.97 -22.69
CA MET A 58 10.45 -1.66 -22.75
C MET A 58 11.95 -1.73 -23.11
N GLN A 59 12.56 -2.90 -23.03
CA GLN A 59 14.02 -3.08 -23.08
C GLN A 59 14.75 -2.23 -22.00
N ILE A 60 14.09 -2.01 -20.86
CA ILE A 60 14.61 -1.35 -19.68
C ILE A 60 14.61 -2.38 -18.55
N GLU A 61 15.76 -2.63 -17.97
CA GLU A 61 15.87 -3.55 -16.85
C GLU A 61 15.12 -3.01 -15.63
N LEU A 62 14.14 -3.76 -15.15
CA LEU A 62 13.40 -3.50 -13.92
C LEU A 62 13.55 -4.68 -12.98
N GLU A 63 13.99 -4.42 -11.79
CA GLU A 63 13.87 -5.37 -10.71
C GLU A 63 12.45 -5.30 -10.16
N GLY A 64 11.65 -6.35 -10.35
CA GLY A 64 10.27 -6.40 -9.90
C GLY A 64 10.15 -6.19 -8.38
N ALA A 65 9.05 -5.59 -7.96
CA ALA A 65 8.73 -5.48 -6.55
C ALA A 65 8.73 -6.87 -5.92
N ARG A 66 9.66 -7.14 -5.00
CA ARG A 66 9.58 -8.31 -4.15
C ARG A 66 8.46 -8.05 -3.14
N GLN A 67 7.50 -8.95 -3.08
CA GLN A 67 6.65 -9.05 -1.91
C GLN A 67 7.52 -9.63 -0.79
N ASP A 68 8.08 -8.77 0.05
CA ASP A 68 8.46 -9.23 1.37
C ASP A 68 7.16 -9.54 2.10
N GLU A 69 6.89 -10.81 2.31
CA GLU A 69 5.66 -11.29 2.96
C GLU A 69 5.50 -10.68 4.37
N ASP A 70 6.59 -10.18 4.95
CA ASP A 70 6.64 -9.61 6.30
C ASP A 70 6.35 -8.09 6.35
N TYR A 71 6.38 -7.36 5.22
CA TYR A 71 6.19 -5.91 5.18
C TYR A 71 5.15 -5.48 4.15
N GLU A 72 3.89 -5.79 4.38
CA GLU A 72 2.77 -5.32 3.52
C GLU A 72 2.54 -3.79 3.53
N GLY A 73 3.25 -3.04 4.34
CA GLY A 73 3.10 -1.58 4.44
C GLY A 73 4.14 -0.78 3.68
N ILE A 74 5.27 -1.39 3.35
CA ILE A 74 6.40 -0.70 2.74
C ILE A 74 6.68 -1.38 1.41
N PHE A 75 6.30 -0.72 0.31
CA PHE A 75 6.65 -1.20 -1.03
C PHE A 75 8.13 -0.98 -1.26
N TYR A 76 8.94 -1.87 -0.71
CA TYR A 76 10.34 -1.94 -1.07
C TYR A 76 10.43 -2.64 -2.43
N SER A 77 10.63 -1.85 -3.47
CA SER A 77 11.16 -2.37 -4.71
C SER A 77 12.69 -2.17 -4.67
N PRO A 78 13.49 -3.18 -5.01
CA PRO A 78 14.92 -2.97 -5.21
C PRO A 78 15.19 -2.05 -6.41
N ASP A 79 14.23 -1.92 -7.31
CA ASP A 79 14.31 -1.06 -8.47
C ASP A 79 14.10 0.42 -8.09
N PRO A 80 15.04 1.32 -8.39
CA PRO A 80 14.97 2.72 -7.99
C PRO A 80 13.85 3.50 -8.68
N TYR A 81 13.43 3.10 -9.88
CA TYR A 81 12.33 3.73 -10.60
C TYR A 81 10.99 3.38 -9.95
N ILE A 82 10.75 2.08 -9.73
CA ILE A 82 9.52 1.60 -9.08
C ILE A 82 9.44 2.14 -7.63
N GLN A 83 10.56 2.20 -6.91
CA GLN A 83 10.60 2.78 -5.58
C GLN A 83 10.19 4.26 -5.59
N LEU A 84 10.72 5.06 -6.53
CA LEU A 84 10.34 6.47 -6.67
C LEU A 84 8.86 6.63 -7.01
N ILE A 85 8.35 5.85 -7.97
CA ILE A 85 6.94 5.87 -8.37
C ILE A 85 6.05 5.59 -7.15
N ASN A 86 6.34 4.53 -6.40
CA ASN A 86 5.55 4.16 -5.22
C ASN A 86 5.62 5.22 -4.13
N LEU A 87 6.81 5.79 -3.89
CA LEU A 87 6.99 6.86 -2.91
C LEU A 87 6.25 8.14 -3.30
N ALA A 88 6.29 8.54 -4.57
CA ALA A 88 5.53 9.68 -5.08
C ALA A 88 4.02 9.46 -4.86
N ARG A 89 3.52 8.30 -5.23
CA ARG A 89 2.10 7.94 -5.07
C ARG A 89 1.68 7.88 -3.60
N SER A 90 2.53 7.38 -2.71
CA SER A 90 2.25 7.37 -1.27
C SER A 90 2.08 8.78 -0.68
N LYS A 91 2.66 9.78 -1.34
CA LYS A 91 2.53 11.22 -1.03
C LYS A 91 1.52 11.94 -1.92
N GLU A 92 0.74 11.21 -2.70
CA GLU A 92 -0.25 11.74 -3.65
C GLU A 92 0.36 12.73 -4.67
N MET A 93 1.57 12.44 -5.08
CA MET A 93 2.28 13.24 -6.06
C MET A 93 2.47 12.48 -7.36
N ASP A 94 2.43 13.22 -8.46
CA ASP A 94 2.87 12.72 -9.76
C ASP A 94 4.36 12.34 -9.68
N PRO A 95 4.79 11.15 -10.18
CA PRO A 95 6.17 10.68 -10.08
C PRO A 95 7.19 11.61 -10.73
N ILE A 96 6.84 12.23 -11.86
CA ILE A 96 7.74 13.14 -12.57
C ILE A 96 7.91 14.44 -11.79
N LYS A 97 6.80 14.98 -11.26
CA LYS A 97 6.82 16.14 -10.37
C LYS A 97 7.64 15.85 -9.10
N PHE A 98 7.44 14.67 -8.52
CA PHE A 98 8.19 14.26 -7.34
C PHE A 98 9.70 14.16 -7.61
N TYR A 99 10.09 13.61 -8.76
CA TYR A 99 11.48 13.57 -9.21
C TYR A 99 12.10 14.96 -9.27
N HIS A 100 11.43 15.93 -9.88
CA HIS A 100 11.93 17.31 -10.00
C HIS A 100 12.07 18.04 -8.65
N LEU A 101 11.24 17.70 -7.67
CA LEU A 101 11.31 18.29 -6.33
C LEU A 101 12.39 17.67 -5.44
N ASN A 102 12.89 16.48 -5.80
CA ASN A 102 13.83 15.71 -5.00
C ASN A 102 15.07 15.34 -5.82
N ASN A 103 16.05 16.25 -5.89
CA ASN A 103 17.25 16.14 -6.73
C ASN A 103 18.24 15.01 -6.37
N ASN A 104 17.91 14.10 -5.48
CA ASN A 104 18.83 13.10 -4.94
C ASN A 104 18.77 11.72 -5.62
N TYR A 105 17.89 11.54 -6.61
CA TYR A 105 17.74 10.26 -7.28
C TYR A 105 18.74 10.09 -8.43
N LYS A 106 19.54 9.02 -8.38
CA LYS A 106 20.49 8.65 -9.45
C LYS A 106 19.79 7.83 -10.55
N ILE A 107 18.72 8.39 -11.13
CA ILE A 107 17.95 7.76 -12.21
C ILE A 107 17.83 8.74 -13.39
N GLN A 108 17.55 8.22 -14.57
CA GLN A 108 17.36 9.00 -15.79
C GLN A 108 15.90 9.39 -15.96
N LEU A 109 15.60 10.69 -16.06
CA LEU A 109 14.24 11.20 -16.22
C LEU A 109 13.52 10.55 -17.42
N SER A 110 14.18 10.49 -18.58
CA SER A 110 13.57 9.90 -19.79
C SER A 110 13.17 8.44 -19.62
N LYS A 111 13.90 7.66 -18.84
CA LYS A 111 13.49 6.30 -18.50
C LYS A 111 12.33 6.29 -17.51
N LEU A 112 12.32 7.19 -16.53
CA LEU A 112 11.22 7.32 -15.57
C LEU A 112 9.91 7.64 -16.30
N GLU A 113 9.92 8.57 -17.24
CA GLU A 113 8.74 8.93 -18.04
C GLU A 113 8.19 7.72 -18.80
N ILE A 114 9.04 6.96 -19.48
CA ILE A 114 8.66 5.73 -20.18
C ILE A 114 8.09 4.70 -19.22
N ILE A 115 8.73 4.48 -18.07
CA ILE A 115 8.30 3.47 -17.10
C ILE A 115 6.94 3.84 -16.50
N VAL A 116 6.72 5.12 -16.15
CA VAL A 116 5.43 5.58 -15.62
C VAL A 116 4.30 5.33 -16.62
N GLU A 117 4.49 5.73 -17.88
CA GLU A 117 3.50 5.55 -18.93
C GLU A 117 3.23 4.07 -19.24
N GLU A 118 4.27 3.28 -19.43
CA GLU A 118 4.15 1.87 -19.80
C GLU A 118 3.63 1.01 -18.64
N LEU A 119 3.91 1.36 -17.39
CA LEU A 119 3.36 0.67 -16.22
C LEU A 119 1.84 0.83 -16.15
N GLU A 120 1.34 2.05 -16.34
CA GLU A 120 -0.11 2.31 -16.33
C GLU A 120 -0.80 1.64 -17.52
N ASN A 121 -0.24 1.76 -18.73
CA ASN A 121 -0.73 1.11 -19.94
C ASN A 121 -0.78 -0.43 -19.78
N TYR A 122 0.26 -1.02 -19.21
CA TYR A 122 0.34 -2.46 -18.99
C TYR A 122 -0.74 -2.93 -17.99
N LYS A 123 -0.93 -2.21 -16.89
CA LYS A 123 -1.97 -2.52 -15.90
C LYS A 123 -3.36 -2.43 -16.53
N GLU A 124 -3.64 -1.39 -17.29
CA GLU A 124 -4.93 -1.18 -17.96
C GLU A 124 -5.22 -2.29 -18.98
N GLN A 125 -4.26 -2.60 -19.86
CA GLN A 125 -4.42 -3.62 -20.90
C GLN A 125 -4.64 -5.03 -20.35
N ASN A 126 -4.06 -5.34 -19.19
CA ASN A 126 -4.13 -6.67 -18.58
C ASN A 126 -5.16 -6.75 -17.44
N GLY A 127 -5.88 -5.67 -17.13
CA GLY A 127 -6.83 -5.62 -16.01
C GLY A 127 -6.16 -5.84 -14.66
N LEU A 128 -4.92 -5.34 -14.52
CA LEU A 128 -4.11 -5.49 -13.31
C LEU A 128 -4.15 -4.21 -12.48
N ILE A 129 -3.94 -4.39 -11.18
CA ILE A 129 -3.71 -3.31 -10.23
C ILE A 129 -2.46 -3.60 -9.42
N ASP A 130 -1.72 -2.56 -9.08
CA ASP A 130 -0.67 -2.68 -8.07
C ASP A 130 -1.20 -2.35 -6.67
N PHE A 131 -0.35 -2.40 -5.67
CA PHE A 131 -0.77 -2.12 -4.30
C PHE A 131 -1.19 -0.64 -4.08
N PRO A 132 -0.47 0.38 -4.60
CA PRO A 132 -0.96 1.75 -4.57
C PRO A 132 -2.35 1.91 -5.20
N ASP A 133 -2.59 1.31 -6.39
CA ASP A 133 -3.91 1.34 -7.04
C ASP A 133 -5.02 0.80 -6.15
N MET A 134 -4.71 -0.21 -5.35
CA MET A 134 -5.68 -0.83 -4.46
C MET A 134 -6.17 0.13 -3.39
N LEU A 135 -5.25 0.92 -2.80
CA LEU A 135 -5.62 1.97 -1.83
C LEU A 135 -6.42 3.08 -2.53
N ASP A 136 -5.93 3.60 -3.65
CA ASP A 136 -6.58 4.67 -4.41
C ASP A 136 -7.99 4.26 -4.87
N LYS A 137 -8.15 3.05 -5.37
CA LYS A 137 -9.43 2.50 -5.79
C LYS A 137 -10.40 2.37 -4.62
N PHE A 138 -9.93 1.93 -3.46
CA PHE A 138 -10.78 1.88 -2.29
C PHE A 138 -11.16 3.29 -1.81
N ILE A 139 -10.24 4.23 -1.78
CA ILE A 139 -10.51 5.62 -1.39
C ILE A 139 -11.56 6.25 -2.30
N THR A 140 -11.47 6.03 -3.61
CA THR A 140 -12.36 6.65 -4.60
C THR A 140 -13.73 5.99 -4.68
N SER A 141 -13.80 4.67 -4.72
CA SER A 141 -15.01 3.91 -5.03
C SER A 141 -15.37 2.79 -4.05
N GLY A 142 -14.46 2.44 -3.12
CA GLY A 142 -14.73 1.39 -2.14
C GLY A 142 -15.73 1.83 -1.07
N GLU A 143 -16.43 0.87 -0.50
CA GLU A 143 -17.34 1.08 0.64
C GLU A 143 -16.74 0.47 1.91
N ALA A 144 -16.60 1.30 2.95
CA ALA A 144 -16.19 0.82 4.25
C ALA A 144 -17.36 0.15 5.00
N PRO A 145 -17.13 -0.96 5.68
CA PRO A 145 -18.15 -1.61 6.50
C PRO A 145 -18.51 -0.73 7.71
N LYS A 146 -19.71 -0.89 8.24
CA LYS A 146 -20.08 -0.26 9.52
C LYS A 146 -19.31 -0.95 10.65
N LEU A 147 -18.56 -0.16 11.40
CA LEU A 147 -17.77 -0.64 12.53
C LEU A 147 -18.31 -0.06 13.84
N ARG A 148 -18.32 -0.85 14.90
CA ARG A 148 -18.56 -0.32 16.25
C ARG A 148 -17.32 0.42 16.74
N VAL A 149 -16.16 -0.22 16.56
CA VAL A 149 -14.89 0.31 17.04
C VAL A 149 -13.83 0.09 15.97
N MET A 150 -13.01 1.11 15.75
CA MET A 150 -11.80 1.06 14.92
C MET A 150 -10.58 1.35 15.79
N PHE A 151 -9.54 0.53 15.64
CA PHE A 151 -8.23 0.78 16.21
C PHE A 151 -7.21 0.91 15.09
N VAL A 152 -6.43 1.96 15.14
CA VAL A 152 -5.26 2.15 14.27
C VAL A 152 -4.03 2.17 15.14
N ASP A 153 -3.11 1.24 14.89
CA ASP A 153 -1.85 1.13 15.59
C ASP A 153 -0.70 1.60 14.71
N GLU A 154 0.40 2.05 15.29
CA GLU A 154 1.58 2.58 14.61
C GLU A 154 1.24 3.72 13.62
N ALA A 155 0.34 4.60 14.01
CA ALA A 155 -0.20 5.64 13.14
C ALA A 155 0.87 6.63 12.60
N GLN A 156 1.99 6.80 13.33
CA GLN A 156 3.11 7.64 12.91
C GLN A 156 3.78 7.18 11.62
N ASP A 157 3.58 5.91 11.22
CA ASP A 157 4.20 5.33 10.03
C ASP A 157 3.28 5.34 8.81
N LEU A 158 2.06 5.87 8.94
CA LEU A 158 1.12 5.94 7.84
C LEU A 158 1.50 7.01 6.82
N SER A 159 1.46 6.66 5.54
CA SER A 159 1.57 7.62 4.44
C SER A 159 0.29 8.47 4.29
N LEU A 160 0.38 9.55 3.49
CA LEU A 160 -0.80 10.41 3.22
C LEU A 160 -1.98 9.62 2.64
N VAL A 161 -1.73 8.74 1.69
CA VAL A 161 -2.76 7.87 1.10
C VAL A 161 -3.38 6.95 2.15
N GLN A 162 -2.55 6.35 3.01
CA GLN A 162 -3.03 5.49 4.10
C GLN A 162 -3.85 6.28 5.12
N TRP A 163 -3.46 7.51 5.45
CA TRP A 163 -4.27 8.40 6.30
C TRP A 163 -5.63 8.72 5.69
N LYS A 164 -5.72 8.98 4.38
CA LYS A 164 -7.01 9.17 3.70
C LYS A 164 -7.88 7.93 3.76
N LEU A 165 -7.26 6.76 3.58
CA LEU A 165 -7.96 5.49 3.72
C LEU A 165 -8.52 5.30 5.14
N VAL A 166 -7.70 5.55 6.17
CA VAL A 166 -8.13 5.48 7.58
C VAL A 166 -9.31 6.42 7.83
N LYS A 167 -9.24 7.67 7.38
CA LYS A 167 -10.34 8.63 7.51
C LYS A 167 -11.62 8.14 6.84
N LYS A 168 -11.52 7.56 5.65
CA LYS A 168 -12.70 7.00 4.96
C LYS A 168 -13.34 5.83 5.73
N ILE A 169 -12.53 4.99 6.37
CA ILE A 169 -13.03 3.89 7.21
C ILE A 169 -13.64 4.45 8.50
N GLU A 170 -13.00 5.46 9.09
CA GLU A 170 -13.45 6.13 10.31
C GLU A 170 -14.86 6.72 10.18
N GLU A 171 -15.25 7.25 9.02
CA GLU A 171 -16.60 7.77 8.75
C GLU A 171 -17.70 6.71 8.98
N LYS A 172 -17.37 5.44 9.02
CA LYS A 172 -18.29 4.30 9.25
C LYS A 172 -18.11 3.65 10.62
N ALA A 173 -17.21 4.18 11.46
CA ALA A 173 -16.97 3.70 12.81
C ALA A 173 -17.76 4.56 13.83
N GLN A 174 -18.25 3.94 14.91
CA GLN A 174 -18.89 4.66 16.01
C GLN A 174 -17.83 5.27 16.92
N ASP A 175 -16.79 4.50 17.23
CA ASP A 175 -15.67 4.92 18.05
C ASP A 175 -14.36 4.60 17.33
N SER A 176 -13.38 5.53 17.40
CA SER A 176 -12.07 5.36 16.79
C SER A 176 -10.96 5.65 17.78
N TYR A 177 -9.97 4.77 17.82
CA TYR A 177 -8.79 4.88 18.66
C TYR A 177 -7.56 4.79 17.77
N ILE A 178 -6.74 5.84 17.82
CA ILE A 178 -5.52 5.96 17.02
C ILE A 178 -4.34 5.99 17.99
N ALA A 179 -3.44 5.03 17.86
CA ALA A 179 -2.21 4.93 18.63
C ALA A 179 -1.00 5.12 17.74
N GLY A 180 -0.04 5.86 18.22
CA GLY A 180 1.23 6.13 17.53
C GLY A 180 2.20 6.82 18.48
N ASP A 181 3.48 6.73 18.17
CA ASP A 181 4.58 7.32 18.91
C ASP A 181 5.50 8.08 17.94
N ASP A 182 5.44 9.42 17.97
CA ASP A 182 6.23 10.25 17.06
C ASP A 182 7.74 10.09 17.24
N ASP A 183 8.19 9.70 18.43
CA ASP A 183 9.61 9.44 18.71
C ASP A 183 10.10 8.15 18.04
N GLN A 184 9.18 7.25 17.67
CA GLN A 184 9.46 6.02 16.94
C GLN A 184 9.21 6.11 15.43
N ALA A 185 8.91 7.30 14.89
CA ALA A 185 8.66 7.52 13.46
C ALA A 185 9.92 7.34 12.60
N ILE A 186 10.33 6.10 12.39
CA ILE A 186 11.53 5.73 11.63
C ILE A 186 11.28 5.61 10.12
N TYR A 187 10.03 5.57 9.68
CA TYR A 187 9.64 5.36 8.28
C TYR A 187 9.30 6.64 7.50
N ARG A 188 9.68 7.83 8.01
CA ARG A 188 9.47 9.11 7.31
C ARG A 188 10.06 9.16 5.91
N TRP A 189 11.15 8.44 5.67
CA TRP A 189 11.79 8.32 4.36
C TRP A 189 10.93 7.53 3.35
N ASN A 190 9.99 6.72 3.80
CA ASN A 190 9.09 5.90 2.99
C ASN A 190 7.69 6.52 2.81
N GLY A 191 7.54 7.81 3.09
CA GLY A 191 6.30 8.55 2.87
C GLY A 191 5.39 8.69 4.09
N ALA A 192 5.81 8.22 5.28
CA ALA A 192 5.12 8.54 6.53
C ALA A 192 5.09 10.06 6.76
N HIS A 193 3.99 10.56 7.29
CA HIS A 193 3.71 12.00 7.39
C HIS A 193 3.64 12.42 8.86
#